data_99f48ec44f0e9b5cc510c7226cdb5c4f
#
_entry.id   99f48ec44f0e9b5cc510c7226cdb5c4f
#
_cell.length_a   1.000
_cell.length_b   1.000
_cell.length_c   1.000
_cell.angle_alpha   90.00
_cell.angle_beta   90.00
_cell.angle_gamma   90.00
#
_symmetry.space_group_name_H-M   'P 1'
#
loop_
_entity.id
_entity.type
_entity.pdbx_description
1 polymer ?
#
loop_
_entity_poly.entity_id
_entity_poly.type
_entity_poly.pdbx_seq_one_letter_code
_entity_poly.pdbx_strand_id
1 'polypeptide(L)'
;MKKAALFDMDGTLVDNTLAHMRAFEIFCARYGVMGWKEKLSQAFGMGNDDIMRLIMPAELIRERGLASLAEEKEAIYREIYAPEIRPVEGLVPLLESLRAAGVHCAVGSSGCRANVDFVLEKCRIGEFFDARISGDRVTRCKPDPEIYLTAAAALGMAP
;
A
#
# COMPACT_ATOMS: atom_id res chain seq x y z
N MET A 1 -1.71 29.16 10.14
CA MET A 1 -0.80 27.99 10.19
C MET A 1 -1.35 26.96 9.22
N LYS A 2 -0.55 26.46 8.27
CA LYS A 2 -0.96 25.37 7.38
C LYS A 2 -1.25 24.11 8.21
N LYS A 3 -2.31 23.37 7.87
CA LYS A 3 -2.67 22.11 8.50
C LYS A 3 -2.60 21.00 7.46
N ALA A 4 -2.17 19.81 7.86
CA ALA A 4 -2.14 18.63 7.00
C ALA A 4 -2.68 17.41 7.72
N ALA A 5 -3.25 16.49 6.94
CA ALA A 5 -3.63 15.15 7.34
C ALA A 5 -2.86 14.14 6.49
N LEU A 6 -2.17 13.21 7.14
CA LEU A 6 -1.40 12.16 6.49
C LEU A 6 -2.11 10.83 6.72
N PHE A 7 -2.43 10.14 5.64
CA PHE A 7 -3.20 8.90 5.67
C PHE A 7 -2.33 7.72 5.28
N ASP A 8 -2.48 6.62 5.99
CA ASP A 8 -2.13 5.31 5.47
C ASP A 8 -3.18 4.88 4.44
N MET A 9 -2.91 3.84 3.67
CA MET A 9 -3.81 3.35 2.63
C MET A 9 -4.48 2.03 3.01
N ASP A 10 -3.68 1.01 3.22
CA ASP A 10 -4.16 -0.36 3.45
C ASP A 10 -4.76 -0.49 4.85
N GLY A 11 -6.03 -0.91 4.94
CA GLY A 11 -6.77 -0.94 6.20
C GLY A 11 -7.19 0.44 6.72
N THR A 12 -6.96 1.52 5.96
CA THR A 12 -7.28 2.92 6.36
C THR A 12 -8.16 3.62 5.33
N LEU A 13 -7.75 3.72 4.08
CA LEU A 13 -8.58 4.26 2.99
C LEU A 13 -9.50 3.19 2.40
N VAL A 14 -9.05 1.95 2.38
CA VAL A 14 -9.77 0.76 1.92
C VAL A 14 -9.54 -0.39 2.89
N ASP A 15 -10.54 -1.26 3.04
CA ASP A 15 -10.40 -2.55 3.73
C ASP A 15 -10.04 -3.64 2.71
N ASN A 16 -8.75 -3.87 2.55
CA ASN A 16 -8.20 -4.76 1.53
C ASN A 16 -7.40 -5.94 2.09
N THR A 17 -7.46 -6.18 3.39
CA THR A 17 -6.73 -7.27 4.05
C THR A 17 -7.05 -8.62 3.43
N LEU A 18 -8.33 -8.92 3.23
CA LEU A 18 -8.77 -10.19 2.61
C LEU A 18 -8.34 -10.31 1.15
N ALA A 19 -8.33 -9.20 0.40
CA ALA A 19 -7.88 -9.19 -0.98
C ALA A 19 -6.37 -9.51 -1.08
N HIS A 20 -5.55 -8.93 -0.21
CA HIS A 20 -4.12 -9.28 -0.14
C HIS A 20 -3.90 -10.75 0.26
N MET A 21 -4.62 -11.26 1.24
CA MET A 21 -4.54 -12.68 1.63
C MET A 21 -4.89 -13.61 0.47
N ARG A 22 -5.95 -13.31 -0.27
CA ARG A 22 -6.37 -14.07 -1.46
C ARG A 22 -5.35 -13.99 -2.59
N ALA A 23 -4.75 -12.81 -2.80
CA ALA A 23 -3.68 -12.64 -3.77
C ALA A 23 -2.45 -13.51 -3.43
N PHE A 24 -2.05 -13.55 -2.15
CA PHE A 24 -0.99 -14.45 -1.70
C PHE A 24 -1.36 -15.92 -1.87
N GLU A 25 -2.60 -16.32 -1.60
CA GLU A 25 -3.06 -17.69 -1.80
C GLU A 25 -2.92 -18.13 -3.28
N ILE A 26 -3.39 -17.30 -4.21
CA ILE A 26 -3.28 -17.56 -5.65
C ILE A 26 -1.80 -17.58 -6.08
N PHE A 27 -1.03 -16.60 -5.66
CA PHE A 27 0.37 -16.45 -6.01
C PHE A 27 1.22 -17.62 -5.48
N CYS A 28 1.10 -17.95 -4.20
CA CYS A 28 1.85 -19.07 -3.60
C CYS A 28 1.45 -20.43 -4.19
N ALA A 29 0.17 -20.62 -4.53
CA ALA A 29 -0.29 -21.85 -5.18
C ALA A 29 0.36 -22.05 -6.56
N ARG A 30 0.59 -20.98 -7.35
CA ARG A 30 1.29 -21.06 -8.65
C ARG A 30 2.69 -21.66 -8.55
N TYR A 31 3.36 -21.39 -7.44
CA TYR A 31 4.75 -21.81 -7.20
C TYR A 31 4.87 -22.98 -6.22
N GLY A 32 3.75 -23.55 -5.76
CA GLY A 32 3.75 -24.65 -4.79
C GLY A 32 4.31 -24.27 -3.41
N VAL A 33 4.27 -22.99 -3.05
CA VAL A 33 4.83 -22.50 -1.78
C VAL A 33 3.84 -22.75 -0.65
N MET A 34 4.26 -23.57 0.32
CA MET A 34 3.49 -23.93 1.50
C MET A 34 3.94 -23.13 2.73
N GLY A 35 3.08 -23.05 3.78
CA GLY A 35 3.43 -22.40 5.05
C GLY A 35 3.59 -20.86 4.98
N TRP A 36 3.12 -20.26 3.90
CA TRP A 36 3.25 -18.82 3.70
C TRP A 36 2.39 -17.98 4.65
N LYS A 37 1.27 -18.54 5.14
CA LYS A 37 0.35 -17.82 6.05
C LYS A 37 1.01 -17.50 7.39
N GLU A 38 1.71 -18.47 7.96
CA GLU A 38 2.45 -18.33 9.21
C GLU A 38 3.58 -17.31 9.08
N LYS A 39 4.27 -17.32 7.94
CA LYS A 39 5.32 -16.35 7.63
C LYS A 39 4.74 -14.95 7.44
N LEU A 40 3.65 -14.83 6.69
CA LEU A 40 3.00 -13.55 6.42
C LEU A 40 2.46 -12.89 7.70
N SER A 41 2.01 -13.68 8.69
CA SER A 41 1.55 -13.15 9.99
C SER A 41 2.65 -12.39 10.75
N GLN A 42 3.91 -12.62 10.44
CA GLN A 42 5.07 -11.95 11.03
C GLN A 42 5.54 -10.73 10.22
N ALA A 43 4.92 -10.49 9.05
CA ALA A 43 5.40 -9.53 8.05
C ALA A 43 4.63 -8.19 8.07
N PHE A 44 3.83 -7.92 9.10
CA PHE A 44 3.08 -6.66 9.20
C PHE A 44 4.00 -5.44 9.19
N GLY A 45 3.74 -4.52 8.26
CA GLY A 45 4.51 -3.29 8.10
C GLY A 45 5.79 -3.42 7.28
N MET A 46 6.18 -4.64 6.89
CA MET A 46 7.34 -4.85 6.01
C MET A 46 7.08 -4.33 4.59
N GLY A 47 8.14 -3.99 3.88
CA GLY A 47 8.09 -3.69 2.46
C GLY A 47 7.88 -4.97 1.62
N ASN A 48 7.40 -4.80 0.38
CA ASN A 48 7.12 -5.93 -0.52
C ASN A 48 8.33 -6.85 -0.72
N ASP A 49 9.52 -6.29 -0.87
CA ASP A 49 10.76 -7.06 -1.07
C ASP A 49 11.07 -7.97 0.12
N ASP A 50 10.91 -7.45 1.34
CA ASP A 50 11.19 -8.23 2.55
C ASP A 50 10.14 -9.33 2.74
N ILE A 51 8.88 -9.05 2.42
CA ILE A 51 7.82 -10.05 2.41
C ILE A 51 8.12 -11.16 1.40
N MET A 52 8.56 -10.81 0.18
CA MET A 52 8.93 -11.81 -0.83
C MET A 52 10.13 -12.66 -0.38
N ARG A 53 11.17 -12.06 0.22
CA ARG A 53 12.30 -12.81 0.78
C ARG A 53 11.90 -13.77 1.90
N LEU A 54 10.93 -13.38 2.70
CA LEU A 54 10.43 -14.19 3.80
C LEU A 54 9.62 -15.40 3.31
N ILE A 55 8.79 -15.20 2.27
CA ILE A 55 7.81 -16.19 1.81
C ILE A 55 8.41 -17.12 0.75
N MET A 56 9.11 -16.56 -0.24
CA MET A 56 9.50 -17.29 -1.44
C MET A 56 10.83 -18.06 -1.26
N PRO A 57 10.98 -19.23 -1.90
CA PRO A 57 12.24 -19.95 -1.93
C PRO A 57 13.35 -19.11 -2.59
N ALA A 58 14.56 -19.20 -2.04
CA ALA A 58 15.72 -18.44 -2.55
C ALA A 58 16.06 -18.81 -4.01
N GLU A 59 15.87 -20.08 -4.41
CA GLU A 59 16.05 -20.54 -5.79
C GLU A 59 15.13 -19.79 -6.75
N LEU A 60 13.85 -19.67 -6.39
CA LEU A 60 12.86 -19.00 -7.22
C LEU A 60 13.14 -17.48 -7.33
N ILE A 61 13.61 -16.87 -6.25
CA ILE A 61 14.02 -15.46 -6.25
C ILE A 61 15.21 -15.26 -7.20
N ARG A 62 16.20 -16.19 -7.21
CA ARG A 62 17.34 -16.12 -8.12
C ARG A 62 16.93 -16.30 -9.59
N GLU A 63 15.98 -17.19 -9.85
CA GLU A 63 15.50 -17.50 -11.21
C GLU A 63 14.63 -16.38 -11.79
N ARG A 64 13.66 -15.88 -11.01
CA ARG A 64 12.61 -14.97 -11.49
C ARG A 64 12.87 -13.51 -11.18
N GLY A 65 13.72 -13.25 -10.21
CA GLY A 65 13.95 -11.91 -9.68
C GLY A 65 12.90 -11.47 -8.66
N LEU A 66 13.38 -10.82 -7.60
CA LEU A 66 12.54 -10.39 -6.47
C LEU A 66 11.44 -9.40 -6.91
N ALA A 67 11.81 -8.39 -7.67
CA ALA A 67 10.89 -7.36 -8.16
C ALA A 67 9.80 -7.93 -9.08
N SER A 68 10.14 -8.91 -9.92
CA SER A 68 9.19 -9.59 -10.80
C SER A 68 8.15 -10.38 -10.01
N LEU A 69 8.59 -11.12 -8.98
CA LEU A 69 7.69 -11.88 -8.10
C LEU A 69 6.78 -10.95 -7.29
N ALA A 70 7.32 -9.85 -6.77
CA ALA A 70 6.54 -8.86 -6.05
C ALA A 70 5.46 -8.24 -6.96
N GLU A 71 5.83 -7.81 -8.16
CA GLU A 71 4.87 -7.21 -9.10
C GLU A 71 3.81 -8.24 -9.56
N GLU A 72 4.18 -9.51 -9.79
CA GLU A 72 3.20 -10.55 -10.14
C GLU A 72 2.13 -10.70 -9.05
N LYS A 73 2.54 -10.73 -7.78
CA LYS A 73 1.60 -10.81 -6.65
C LYS A 73 0.72 -9.55 -6.56
N GLU A 74 1.31 -8.37 -6.77
CA GLU A 74 0.54 -7.12 -6.71
C GLU A 74 -0.41 -6.98 -7.92
N ALA A 75 -0.05 -7.48 -9.09
CA ALA A 75 -0.94 -7.54 -10.24
C ALA A 75 -2.16 -8.44 -9.96
N ILE A 76 -1.97 -9.61 -9.35
CA ILE A 76 -3.06 -10.49 -8.91
C ILE A 76 -3.97 -9.74 -7.93
N TYR A 77 -3.40 -9.03 -6.94
CA TYR A 77 -4.17 -8.24 -5.99
C TYR A 77 -5.06 -7.21 -6.69
N ARG A 78 -4.50 -6.42 -7.59
CA ARG A 78 -5.27 -5.40 -8.33
C ARG A 78 -6.37 -6.00 -9.18
N GLU A 79 -6.10 -7.14 -9.83
CA GLU A 79 -7.07 -7.85 -10.66
C GLU A 79 -8.27 -8.35 -9.83
N ILE A 80 -8.01 -9.09 -8.74
CA ILE A 80 -9.09 -9.70 -7.95
C ILE A 80 -9.86 -8.68 -7.10
N TYR A 81 -9.22 -7.57 -6.69
CA TYR A 81 -9.85 -6.56 -5.85
C TYR A 81 -10.61 -5.50 -6.64
N ALA A 82 -10.29 -5.30 -7.92
CA ALA A 82 -10.91 -4.27 -8.76
C ALA A 82 -12.46 -4.26 -8.76
N PRO A 83 -13.17 -5.43 -8.73
CA PRO A 83 -14.64 -5.44 -8.71
C PRO A 83 -15.25 -5.04 -7.36
N GLU A 84 -14.50 -5.16 -6.26
CA GLU A 84 -15.01 -5.02 -4.89
C GLU A 84 -14.52 -3.75 -4.20
N ILE A 85 -13.47 -3.11 -4.75
CA ILE A 85 -12.80 -1.98 -4.12
C ILE A 85 -13.75 -0.81 -3.91
N ARG A 86 -13.78 -0.32 -2.67
CA ARG A 86 -14.51 0.88 -2.27
C ARG A 86 -13.81 1.55 -1.09
N PRO A 87 -13.95 2.87 -0.93
CA PRO A 87 -13.44 3.56 0.23
C PRO A 87 -14.15 3.07 1.49
N VAL A 88 -13.46 3.10 2.63
CA VAL A 88 -14.09 2.80 3.92
C VAL A 88 -15.22 3.78 4.19
N GLU A 89 -16.22 3.32 4.95
CA GLU A 89 -17.38 4.16 5.29
C GLU A 89 -16.96 5.44 6.01
N GLY A 90 -17.54 6.57 5.61
CA GLY A 90 -17.23 7.88 6.17
C GLY A 90 -15.98 8.56 5.62
N LEU A 91 -15.16 7.89 4.81
CA LEU A 91 -13.92 8.48 4.29
C LEU A 91 -14.18 9.68 3.37
N VAL A 92 -15.09 9.54 2.41
CA VAL A 92 -15.35 10.62 1.44
C VAL A 92 -15.88 11.88 2.13
N PRO A 93 -16.90 11.83 3.01
CA PRO A 93 -17.33 12.97 3.79
C PRO A 93 -16.21 13.60 4.65
N LEU A 94 -15.31 12.79 5.22
CA LEU A 94 -14.14 13.28 5.96
C LEU A 94 -13.22 14.08 5.04
N LEU A 95 -12.85 13.52 3.87
CA LEU A 95 -11.97 14.20 2.91
C LEU A 95 -12.58 15.50 2.39
N GLU A 96 -13.89 15.53 2.11
CA GLU A 96 -14.62 16.74 1.75
C GLU A 96 -14.55 17.80 2.84
N SER A 97 -14.75 17.41 4.10
CA SER A 97 -14.68 18.29 5.26
C SER A 97 -13.27 18.86 5.47
N LEU A 98 -12.24 18.02 5.30
CA LEU A 98 -10.84 18.46 5.41
C LEU A 98 -10.50 19.46 4.31
N ARG A 99 -10.92 19.19 3.06
CA ARG A 99 -10.73 20.11 1.93
C ARG A 99 -11.44 21.45 2.18
N ALA A 100 -12.69 21.42 2.63
CA ALA A 100 -13.45 22.63 2.96
C ALA A 100 -12.80 23.46 4.09
N ALA A 101 -12.12 22.80 5.03
CA ALA A 101 -11.36 23.44 6.11
C ALA A 101 -9.95 23.90 5.68
N GLY A 102 -9.56 23.74 4.42
CA GLY A 102 -8.24 24.10 3.91
C GLY A 102 -7.10 23.24 4.47
N VAL A 103 -7.40 21.98 4.85
CA VAL A 103 -6.41 21.01 5.32
C VAL A 103 -5.84 20.26 4.11
N HIS A 104 -4.53 20.30 3.94
CA HIS A 104 -3.84 19.53 2.91
C HIS A 104 -3.79 18.04 3.27
N CYS A 105 -4.00 17.15 2.29
CA CYS A 105 -3.98 15.72 2.53
C CYS A 105 -2.88 15.03 1.72
N ALA A 106 -2.22 14.03 2.33
CA ALA A 106 -1.29 13.15 1.64
C ALA A 106 -1.50 11.68 2.02
N VAL A 107 -1.18 10.79 1.08
CA VAL A 107 -1.11 9.34 1.32
C VAL A 107 0.35 8.94 1.54
N GLY A 108 0.59 8.10 2.56
CA GLY A 108 1.86 7.43 2.84
C GLY A 108 1.66 5.93 3.03
N SER A 109 1.82 5.14 1.95
CA SER A 109 1.62 3.69 1.95
C SER A 109 2.91 2.92 1.76
N SER A 110 3.10 1.82 2.50
CA SER A 110 4.20 0.86 2.28
C SER A 110 4.04 0.06 0.97
N GLY A 111 2.86 0.11 0.35
CA GLY A 111 2.59 -0.51 -0.94
C GLY A 111 3.33 0.17 -2.09
N CYS A 112 3.43 -0.54 -3.22
CA CYS A 112 4.05 -0.01 -4.44
C CYS A 112 3.20 1.13 -5.06
N ARG A 113 3.83 1.94 -5.89
CA ARG A 113 3.19 3.08 -6.57
C ARG A 113 1.94 2.65 -7.35
N ALA A 114 2.01 1.52 -8.05
CA ALA A 114 0.89 1.02 -8.83
C ALA A 114 -0.35 0.72 -7.97
N ASN A 115 -0.16 0.23 -6.74
CA ASN A 115 -1.28 -0.01 -5.81
C ASN A 115 -1.86 1.30 -5.27
N VAL A 116 -1.01 2.28 -4.95
CA VAL A 116 -1.49 3.60 -4.51
C VAL A 116 -2.34 4.25 -5.60
N ASP A 117 -1.85 4.29 -6.83
CA ASP A 117 -2.59 4.86 -7.95
C ASP A 117 -3.89 4.08 -8.23
N PHE A 118 -3.85 2.74 -8.19
CA PHE A 118 -5.02 1.88 -8.35
C PHE A 118 -6.12 2.18 -7.31
N VAL A 119 -5.78 2.25 -6.03
CA VAL A 119 -6.75 2.54 -4.96
C VAL A 119 -7.36 3.93 -5.14
N LEU A 120 -6.53 4.96 -5.34
CA LEU A 120 -7.00 6.33 -5.46
C LEU A 120 -7.90 6.53 -6.69
N GLU A 121 -7.57 5.90 -7.81
CA GLU A 121 -8.35 5.95 -9.05
C GLU A 121 -9.69 5.20 -8.91
N LYS A 122 -9.65 3.94 -8.48
CA LYS A 122 -10.86 3.10 -8.36
C LYS A 122 -11.84 3.64 -7.33
N CYS A 123 -11.34 4.16 -6.22
CA CYS A 123 -12.17 4.81 -5.20
C CYS A 123 -12.59 6.24 -5.58
N ARG A 124 -12.05 6.81 -6.66
CA ARG A 124 -12.30 8.20 -7.10
C ARG A 124 -12.02 9.23 -6.01
N ILE A 125 -10.96 9.00 -5.23
CA ILE A 125 -10.55 9.90 -4.13
C ILE A 125 -9.22 10.59 -4.39
N GLY A 126 -8.61 10.37 -5.55
CA GLY A 126 -7.28 10.90 -5.87
C GLY A 126 -7.18 12.43 -5.84
N GLU A 127 -8.28 13.12 -6.14
CA GLU A 127 -8.35 14.59 -6.14
C GLU A 127 -8.26 15.23 -4.75
N PHE A 128 -8.45 14.46 -3.68
CA PHE A 128 -8.35 14.95 -2.31
C PHE A 128 -6.91 14.98 -1.79
N PHE A 129 -5.97 14.33 -2.48
CA PHE A 129 -4.61 14.18 -2.01
C PHE A 129 -3.62 15.03 -2.82
N ASP A 130 -2.98 15.99 -2.16
CA ASP A 130 -1.97 16.88 -2.74
C ASP A 130 -0.63 16.16 -2.93
N ALA A 131 -0.37 15.09 -2.17
CA ALA A 131 0.83 14.27 -2.30
C ALA A 131 0.54 12.78 -2.10
N ARG A 132 1.34 11.93 -2.78
CA ARG A 132 1.23 10.47 -2.77
C ARG A 132 2.61 9.86 -2.64
N ILE A 133 2.87 9.23 -1.50
CA ILE A 133 4.15 8.58 -1.21
C ILE A 133 3.91 7.09 -1.08
N SER A 134 4.58 6.32 -1.95
CA SER A 134 4.56 4.86 -1.95
C SER A 134 5.85 4.30 -1.34
N GLY A 135 5.86 3.02 -0.99
CA GLY A 135 7.03 2.32 -0.46
C GLY A 135 8.25 2.39 -1.38
N ASP A 136 8.04 2.54 -2.68
CA ASP A 136 9.12 2.70 -3.68
C ASP A 136 9.90 4.02 -3.54
N ARG A 137 9.40 4.97 -2.76
CA ARG A 137 9.98 6.30 -2.61
C ARG A 137 10.72 6.52 -1.30
N VAL A 138 10.81 5.50 -0.48
CA VAL A 138 11.49 5.55 0.82
C VAL A 138 12.53 4.44 0.90
N THR A 139 13.53 4.66 1.73
CA THR A 139 14.61 3.68 1.95
C THR A 139 14.33 2.79 3.15
N ARG A 140 13.55 3.27 4.10
CA ARG A 140 13.19 2.56 5.32
C ARG A 140 11.68 2.42 5.41
N CYS A 141 11.23 1.16 5.54
CA CYS A 141 9.82 0.84 5.68
C CYS A 141 9.30 1.14 7.09
N LYS A 142 7.99 1.21 7.25
CA LYS A 142 7.35 1.26 8.56
C LYS A 142 7.86 0.12 9.45
N PRO A 143 8.13 0.36 10.75
CA PRO A 143 7.70 1.50 11.58
C PRO A 143 8.58 2.75 11.50
N ASP A 144 9.59 2.82 10.59
CA ASP A 144 10.35 4.05 10.41
C ASP A 144 9.42 5.17 9.92
N PRO A 145 9.52 6.39 10.45
CA PRO A 145 8.64 7.50 10.08
C PRO A 145 8.93 8.09 8.70
N GLU A 146 9.95 7.63 7.98
CA GLU A 146 10.43 8.22 6.71
C GLU A 146 9.30 8.50 5.72
N ILE A 147 8.34 7.59 5.58
CA ILE A 147 7.23 7.76 4.63
C ILE A 147 6.33 8.95 4.98
N TYR A 148 6.06 9.17 6.26
CA TYR A 148 5.24 10.30 6.72
C TYR A 148 6.01 11.61 6.73
N LEU A 149 7.31 11.58 7.05
CA LEU A 149 8.20 12.74 6.93
C LEU A 149 8.30 13.19 5.47
N THR A 150 8.45 12.24 4.54
CA THR A 150 8.46 12.50 3.10
C THR A 150 7.12 13.08 2.63
N ALA A 151 6.00 12.55 3.12
CA ALA A 151 4.67 13.05 2.80
C ALA A 151 4.46 14.48 3.33
N ALA A 152 4.89 14.77 4.56
CA ALA A 152 4.82 16.12 5.13
C ALA A 152 5.68 17.10 4.33
N ALA A 153 6.91 16.72 3.98
CA ALA A 153 7.80 17.54 3.17
C ALA A 153 7.21 17.84 1.78
N ALA A 154 6.55 16.86 1.15
CA ALA A 154 5.88 17.04 -0.14
C ALA A 154 4.72 18.07 -0.08
N LEU A 155 4.11 18.24 1.09
CA LEU A 155 3.10 19.28 1.36
C LEU A 155 3.72 20.64 1.74
N GLY A 156 5.05 20.75 1.78
CA GLY A 156 5.75 21.94 2.26
C GLY A 156 5.56 22.19 3.76
N MET A 157 5.39 21.12 4.53
CA MET A 157 5.23 21.15 5.99
C MET A 157 6.55 20.72 6.64
N ALA A 158 6.95 21.38 7.71
CA ALA A 158 7.98 20.87 8.60
C ALA A 158 7.37 19.78 9.50
N PRO A 159 8.11 18.69 9.78
CA PRO A 159 7.67 17.66 10.71
C PRO A 159 7.57 18.16 12.15
#